data_9bddf0932ff395f46447590fc041007f
#
_entry.id   9bddf0932ff395f46447590fc041007f
#
_cell.length_a   1.000
_cell.length_b   1.000
_cell.length_c   1.000
_cell.angle_alpha   90.00
_cell.angle_beta   90.00
_cell.angle_gamma   90.00
#
_symmetry.space_group_name_H-M   'P 1'
#
loop_
_entity.id
_entity.type
_entity.pdbx_description
1 polymer ?
#
loop_
_entity_poly.entity_id
_entity_poly.type
_entity_poly.pdbx_seq_one_letter_code
_entity_poly.pdbx_strand_id
1 'polypeptide(L)'
;AQAFQRLGSHVTIVEMAARLLLKEDADAAALVTACLESEGVTVLNNHRAVRFAAGKNLVVTGPEGETTIAYDDIIIAVGRTPRVAGFGLEELGLIVDGQLENDVYLRTNLPHILCAGDVAGRQQLTHGGSHEAWYASVNALARPFKKYRTDYRVLPRVTYTAPELATVGLTQAEAEAQGLSFDITRYDLDDLDRAIAESEARGFVKILTAKGSDRILGATIIGQNAGEILAEVTFAMKHNMGLRKILQTIHPYPTWAEANKYAAGQFGLARKPVGLLNWAERWFRWQRG
;
A
#
# COMPACT_ATOMS: atom_id res chain seq x y z
N ALA A 1 -14.17 11.22 0.05
CA ALA A 1 -13.93 12.63 0.36
C ALA A 1 -13.58 13.41 -0.91
N GLN A 2 -12.42 13.16 -1.52
CA GLN A 2 -11.92 13.95 -2.66
C GLN A 2 -12.90 14.06 -3.83
N ALA A 3 -13.56 12.95 -4.21
CA ALA A 3 -14.54 12.98 -5.31
C ALA A 3 -15.72 13.92 -5.03
N PHE A 4 -16.27 13.90 -3.81
CA PHE A 4 -17.37 14.81 -3.45
C PHE A 4 -16.91 16.27 -3.38
N GLN A 5 -15.70 16.53 -2.87
CA GLN A 5 -15.12 17.88 -2.89
C GLN A 5 -15.01 18.41 -4.32
N ARG A 6 -14.50 17.61 -5.26
CA ARG A 6 -14.38 17.97 -6.69
C ARG A 6 -15.72 18.14 -7.39
N LEU A 7 -16.77 17.47 -6.89
CA LEU A 7 -18.15 17.62 -7.38
C LEU A 7 -18.88 18.83 -6.78
N GLY A 8 -18.22 19.63 -5.93
CA GLY A 8 -18.76 20.88 -5.39
C GLY A 8 -19.32 20.76 -3.96
N SER A 9 -19.15 19.63 -3.27
CA SER A 9 -19.51 19.53 -1.85
C SER A 9 -18.42 20.15 -0.98
N HIS A 10 -18.77 20.71 0.18
CA HIS A 10 -17.83 21.05 1.23
C HIS A 10 -17.58 19.81 2.10
N VAL A 11 -16.40 19.23 2.05
CA VAL A 11 -16.10 17.97 2.72
C VAL A 11 -15.26 18.18 3.96
N THR A 12 -15.71 17.59 5.09
CA THR A 12 -14.92 17.48 6.32
C THR A 12 -14.61 16.02 6.61
N ILE A 13 -13.35 15.68 6.81
CA ILE A 13 -12.89 14.37 7.28
C ILE A 13 -12.67 14.46 8.78
N VAL A 14 -13.28 13.56 9.55
CA VAL A 14 -13.04 13.40 10.98
C VAL A 14 -12.25 12.11 11.20
N GLU A 15 -11.01 12.23 11.66
CA GLU A 15 -10.09 11.11 11.89
C GLU A 15 -9.63 11.09 13.36
N MET A 16 -9.84 9.96 14.02
CA MET A 16 -9.46 9.78 15.42
C MET A 16 -7.94 9.70 15.60
N ALA A 17 -7.23 9.22 14.60
CA ALA A 17 -5.78 9.11 14.63
C ALA A 17 -5.09 10.48 14.38
N ALA A 18 -3.79 10.52 14.68
CA ALA A 18 -2.97 11.72 14.50
C ALA A 18 -2.77 12.13 13.03
N ARG A 19 -3.05 11.25 12.08
CA ARG A 19 -2.98 11.51 10.63
C ARG A 19 -3.92 10.61 9.85
N LEU A 20 -4.26 11.02 8.65
CA LEU A 20 -4.94 10.16 7.68
C LEU A 20 -4.05 8.97 7.26
N LEU A 21 -4.66 7.91 6.75
CA LEU A 21 -3.99 6.76 6.15
C LEU A 21 -2.92 6.16 7.08
N LEU A 22 -3.27 5.90 8.34
CA LEU A 22 -2.33 5.48 9.39
C LEU A 22 -1.51 4.22 9.05
N LYS A 23 -2.06 3.32 8.22
CA LYS A 23 -1.39 2.08 7.79
C LYS A 23 -0.42 2.28 6.62
N GLU A 24 -0.42 3.44 5.98
CA GLU A 24 0.42 3.74 4.84
C GLU A 24 1.70 4.48 5.25
N ASP A 25 2.66 4.60 4.35
CA ASP A 25 3.90 5.35 4.58
C ASP A 25 3.58 6.81 4.99
N ALA A 26 4.30 7.31 5.98
CA ALA A 26 4.01 8.61 6.57
C ALA A 26 4.18 9.76 5.58
N ASP A 27 5.25 9.73 4.76
CA ASP A 27 5.52 10.78 3.78
C ASP A 27 4.45 10.79 2.68
N ALA A 28 4.03 9.60 2.23
CA ALA A 28 2.98 9.44 1.24
C ALA A 28 1.61 9.89 1.78
N ALA A 29 1.28 9.51 3.01
CA ALA A 29 0.05 9.94 3.66
C ALA A 29 0.00 11.47 3.86
N ALA A 30 1.14 12.09 4.20
CA ALA A 30 1.25 13.54 4.31
C ALA A 30 0.99 14.24 2.97
N LEU A 31 1.53 13.69 1.87
CA LEU A 31 1.30 14.23 0.53
C LEU A 31 -0.18 14.12 0.12
N VAL A 32 -0.84 12.98 0.38
CA VAL A 32 -2.29 12.85 0.13
C VAL A 32 -3.08 13.86 0.94
N THR A 33 -2.75 14.03 2.23
CA THR A 33 -3.43 14.99 3.11
C THR A 33 -3.28 16.41 2.58
N ALA A 34 -2.07 16.83 2.24
CA ALA A 34 -1.80 18.15 1.67
C ALA A 34 -2.56 18.39 0.35
N CYS A 35 -2.69 17.38 -0.51
CA CYS A 35 -3.48 17.47 -1.73
C CYS A 35 -4.97 17.66 -1.41
N LEU A 36 -5.54 16.89 -0.47
CA LEU A 36 -6.93 17.05 -0.05
C LEU A 36 -7.21 18.44 0.50
N GLU A 37 -6.34 18.94 1.37
CA GLU A 37 -6.46 20.28 1.97
C GLU A 37 -6.32 21.39 0.91
N SER A 38 -5.41 21.22 -0.06
CA SER A 38 -5.27 22.17 -1.16
C SER A 38 -6.49 22.22 -2.08
N GLU A 39 -7.27 21.15 -2.14
CA GLU A 39 -8.55 21.08 -2.86
C GLU A 39 -9.74 21.60 -2.01
N GLY A 40 -9.50 22.02 -0.77
CA GLY A 40 -10.51 22.60 0.12
C GLY A 40 -11.18 21.61 1.07
N VAL A 41 -10.68 20.35 1.18
CA VAL A 41 -11.18 19.42 2.20
C VAL A 41 -10.70 19.85 3.57
N THR A 42 -11.61 19.95 4.54
CA THR A 42 -11.24 20.16 5.94
C THR A 42 -10.85 18.83 6.58
N VAL A 43 -9.63 18.74 7.13
CA VAL A 43 -9.13 17.52 7.78
C VAL A 43 -8.98 17.75 9.28
N LEU A 44 -9.75 17.01 10.08
CA LEU A 44 -9.74 17.06 11.54
C LEU A 44 -9.10 15.78 12.09
N ASN A 45 -7.77 15.79 12.21
CA ASN A 45 -7.02 14.72 12.88
C ASN A 45 -7.14 14.83 14.40
N ASN A 46 -6.96 13.72 15.14
CA ASN A 46 -7.18 13.64 16.59
C ASN A 46 -8.59 14.05 17.02
N HIS A 47 -9.58 13.87 16.15
CA HIS A 47 -10.98 14.17 16.43
C HIS A 47 -11.82 12.91 16.40
N ARG A 48 -12.58 12.69 17.45
CA ARG A 48 -13.45 11.52 17.60
C ARG A 48 -14.91 11.92 17.46
N ALA A 49 -15.64 11.26 16.58
CA ALA A 49 -17.10 11.36 16.54
C ALA A 49 -17.72 10.78 17.82
N VAL A 50 -18.55 11.54 18.50
CA VAL A 50 -19.12 11.18 19.80
C VAL A 50 -20.60 10.83 19.70
N ARG A 51 -21.39 11.72 19.10
CA ARG A 51 -22.84 11.54 18.99
C ARG A 51 -23.43 12.38 17.85
N PHE A 52 -24.57 11.94 17.38
CA PHE A 52 -25.45 12.77 16.54
C PHE A 52 -26.33 13.67 17.42
N ALA A 53 -26.53 14.90 16.99
CA ALA A 53 -27.39 15.88 17.60
C ALA A 53 -28.52 16.32 16.66
N ALA A 54 -29.54 16.98 17.17
CA ALA A 54 -30.66 17.46 16.38
C ALA A 54 -30.23 18.42 15.26
N GLY A 55 -30.95 18.43 14.15
CA GLY A 55 -30.69 19.31 13.02
C GLY A 55 -29.50 18.91 12.18
N LYS A 56 -29.25 17.60 11.99
CA LYS A 56 -28.11 17.06 11.22
C LYS A 56 -26.76 17.62 11.72
N ASN A 57 -26.47 17.45 12.97
CA ASN A 57 -25.24 17.86 13.61
C ASN A 57 -24.47 16.64 14.14
N LEU A 58 -23.16 16.60 13.90
CA LEU A 58 -22.22 15.66 14.48
C LEU A 58 -21.39 16.36 15.56
N VAL A 59 -21.45 15.86 16.79
CA VAL A 59 -20.56 16.32 17.85
C VAL A 59 -19.29 15.51 17.82
N VAL A 60 -18.17 16.18 17.74
CA VAL A 60 -16.81 15.61 17.74
C VAL A 60 -16.02 16.14 18.92
N THR A 61 -15.14 15.34 19.49
CA THR A 61 -14.18 15.77 20.52
C THR A 61 -12.79 15.76 19.93
N GLY A 62 -12.11 16.88 20.02
CA GLY A 62 -10.72 17.08 19.59
C GLY A 62 -9.85 17.63 20.72
N PRO A 63 -8.61 18.04 20.42
CA PRO A 63 -7.68 18.57 21.41
C PRO A 63 -8.18 19.80 22.17
N GLU A 64 -9.04 20.60 21.56
CA GLU A 64 -9.61 21.82 22.14
C GLU A 64 -10.98 21.63 22.80
N GLY A 65 -11.48 20.36 22.86
CA GLY A 65 -12.76 20.02 23.43
C GLY A 65 -13.81 19.59 22.40
N GLU A 66 -15.10 19.70 22.77
CA GLU A 66 -16.22 19.33 21.90
C GLU A 66 -16.52 20.47 20.90
N THR A 67 -16.70 20.08 19.65
CA THR A 67 -17.15 20.94 18.56
C THR A 67 -18.31 20.26 17.81
N THR A 68 -19.19 21.08 17.24
CA THR A 68 -20.33 20.60 16.45
C THR A 68 -20.13 20.92 14.98
N ILE A 69 -20.28 19.88 14.13
CA ILE A 69 -20.19 19.99 12.67
C ILE A 69 -21.58 19.74 12.10
N ALA A 70 -22.12 20.74 11.41
CA ALA A 70 -23.35 20.57 10.64
C ALA A 70 -23.03 19.81 9.34
N TYR A 71 -23.95 18.95 8.89
CA TYR A 71 -23.79 18.19 7.66
C TYR A 71 -25.15 18.03 6.95
N ASP A 72 -25.11 17.88 5.63
CA ASP A 72 -26.26 17.45 4.84
C ASP A 72 -26.33 15.93 4.74
N ASP A 73 -25.17 15.31 4.45
CA ASP A 73 -24.97 13.88 4.36
C ASP A 73 -23.68 13.44 5.06
N ILE A 74 -23.63 12.17 5.50
CA ILE A 74 -22.50 11.61 6.22
C ILE A 74 -22.15 10.22 5.66
N ILE A 75 -20.85 9.98 5.48
CA ILE A 75 -20.30 8.66 5.16
C ILE A 75 -19.57 8.12 6.38
N ILE A 76 -20.05 7.00 6.90
CA ILE A 76 -19.44 6.31 8.04
C ILE A 76 -18.47 5.26 7.51
N ALA A 77 -17.15 5.56 7.60
CA ALA A 77 -16.07 4.72 7.09
C ALA A 77 -15.09 4.29 8.21
N VAL A 78 -15.64 3.91 9.36
CA VAL A 78 -14.89 3.66 10.62
C VAL A 78 -14.33 2.24 10.76
N GLY A 79 -14.37 1.44 9.71
CA GLY A 79 -13.79 0.09 9.67
C GLY A 79 -14.74 -0.97 9.12
N ARG A 80 -14.25 -2.20 9.11
CA ARG A 80 -15.01 -3.38 8.64
C ARG A 80 -14.85 -4.51 9.63
N THR A 81 -15.94 -5.21 9.90
CA THR A 81 -15.97 -6.43 10.71
C THR A 81 -16.46 -7.59 9.85
N PRO A 82 -15.75 -8.73 9.82
CA PRO A 82 -16.24 -9.92 9.13
C PRO A 82 -17.62 -10.32 9.65
N ARG A 83 -18.58 -10.52 8.75
CA ARG A 83 -19.88 -11.04 9.13
C ARG A 83 -19.83 -12.56 9.11
N VAL A 84 -19.78 -13.16 10.29
CA VAL A 84 -19.63 -14.62 10.46
C VAL A 84 -20.85 -15.26 11.13
N ALA A 85 -21.78 -14.48 11.65
CA ALA A 85 -22.96 -14.97 12.34
C ALA A 85 -24.19 -15.10 11.42
N GLY A 86 -25.06 -16.07 11.72
CA GLY A 86 -26.35 -16.29 11.05
C GLY A 86 -26.28 -17.10 9.78
N PHE A 87 -25.18 -17.87 9.58
CA PHE A 87 -24.96 -18.73 8.42
C PHE A 87 -24.85 -20.23 8.78
N GLY A 88 -25.14 -20.61 10.04
CA GLY A 88 -24.94 -21.98 10.52
C GLY A 88 -23.47 -22.36 10.76
N LEU A 89 -22.57 -21.38 10.80
CA LEU A 89 -21.14 -21.62 11.01
C LEU A 89 -20.84 -21.89 12.48
N GLU A 90 -21.64 -21.33 13.38
CA GLU A 90 -21.57 -21.53 14.82
C GLU A 90 -21.90 -22.97 15.19
N GLU A 91 -22.97 -23.53 14.61
CA GLU A 91 -23.41 -24.91 14.81
C GLU A 91 -22.40 -25.93 14.27
N LEU A 92 -21.62 -25.55 13.26
CA LEU A 92 -20.54 -26.36 12.73
C LEU A 92 -19.24 -26.22 13.55
N GLY A 93 -19.21 -25.36 14.58
CA GLY A 93 -18.01 -25.10 15.36
C GLY A 93 -16.89 -24.42 14.55
N LEU A 94 -17.26 -23.64 13.53
CA LEU A 94 -16.28 -22.96 12.66
C LEU A 94 -15.90 -21.58 13.21
N ILE A 95 -16.71 -21.02 14.08
CA ILE A 95 -16.48 -19.69 14.67
C ILE A 95 -15.79 -19.85 16.01
N VAL A 96 -14.60 -19.29 16.13
CA VAL A 96 -13.81 -19.24 17.36
C VAL A 96 -13.59 -17.75 17.71
N ASP A 97 -13.98 -17.36 18.90
CA ASP A 97 -13.89 -15.96 19.40
C ASP A 97 -14.47 -14.93 18.41
N GLY A 98 -15.58 -15.26 17.74
CA GLY A 98 -16.23 -14.39 16.78
C GLY A 98 -15.51 -14.27 15.42
N GLN A 99 -14.56 -15.14 15.13
CA GLN A 99 -13.80 -15.17 13.89
C GLN A 99 -13.86 -16.55 13.21
N LEU A 100 -13.77 -16.55 11.91
CA LEU A 100 -13.59 -17.77 11.10
C LEU A 100 -12.09 -18.01 10.87
N GLU A 101 -11.50 -18.90 11.68
CA GLU A 101 -10.09 -19.23 11.56
C GLU A 101 -9.79 -20.04 10.30
N ASN A 102 -8.67 -19.74 9.67
CA ASN A 102 -8.19 -20.45 8.49
C ASN A 102 -6.66 -20.50 8.44
N ASP A 103 -6.15 -21.54 7.77
CA ASP A 103 -4.72 -21.70 7.53
C ASP A 103 -4.26 -21.00 6.22
N VAL A 104 -2.97 -21.10 5.92
CA VAL A 104 -2.38 -20.53 4.69
C VAL A 104 -2.83 -21.22 3.39
N TYR A 105 -3.56 -22.30 3.50
CA TYR A 105 -4.21 -23.00 2.40
C TYR A 105 -5.72 -22.72 2.33
N LEU A 106 -6.18 -21.72 3.13
CA LEU A 106 -7.57 -21.28 3.21
C LEU A 106 -8.55 -22.33 3.78
N ARG A 107 -8.04 -23.29 4.55
CA ARG A 107 -8.85 -24.32 5.20
C ARG A 107 -9.25 -23.85 6.58
N THR A 108 -10.51 -24.09 6.93
CA THR A 108 -11.00 -23.92 8.30
C THR A 108 -10.58 -25.12 9.19
N ASN A 109 -11.01 -25.14 10.42
CA ASN A 109 -10.88 -26.30 11.33
C ASN A 109 -11.61 -27.56 10.81
N LEU A 110 -12.59 -27.40 9.86
CA LEU A 110 -13.14 -28.49 9.08
C LEU A 110 -12.46 -28.50 7.68
N PRO A 111 -11.50 -29.42 7.43
CA PRO A 111 -10.59 -29.32 6.27
C PRO A 111 -11.26 -29.39 4.88
N HIS A 112 -12.51 -29.77 4.81
CA HIS A 112 -13.32 -29.80 3.57
C HIS A 112 -14.09 -28.48 3.36
N ILE A 113 -14.08 -27.57 4.34
CA ILE A 113 -14.63 -26.23 4.23
C ILE A 113 -13.47 -25.24 4.11
N LEU A 114 -13.48 -24.48 3.03
CA LEU A 114 -12.51 -23.44 2.75
C LEU A 114 -13.19 -22.07 2.84
N CYS A 115 -12.42 -21.03 3.18
CA CYS A 115 -12.92 -19.66 3.19
C CYS A 115 -12.04 -18.75 2.35
N ALA A 116 -12.62 -17.68 1.82
CA ALA A 116 -11.93 -16.67 1.03
C ALA A 116 -12.61 -15.31 1.19
N GLY A 117 -11.84 -14.24 1.00
CA GLY A 117 -12.32 -12.86 1.08
C GLY A 117 -12.46 -12.34 2.50
N ASP A 118 -13.29 -11.32 2.68
CA ASP A 118 -13.41 -10.55 3.92
C ASP A 118 -13.75 -11.42 5.13
N VAL A 119 -14.49 -12.50 4.92
CA VAL A 119 -14.85 -13.45 5.98
C VAL A 119 -13.63 -14.18 6.56
N ALA A 120 -12.56 -14.32 5.78
CA ALA A 120 -11.30 -14.91 6.23
C ALA A 120 -10.52 -14.00 7.21
N GLY A 121 -10.94 -12.74 7.36
CA GLY A 121 -10.44 -11.79 8.38
C GLY A 121 -9.04 -11.24 8.18
N ARG A 122 -8.26 -11.75 7.21
CA ARG A 122 -6.83 -11.40 7.06
C ARG A 122 -6.62 -10.05 6.38
N GLN A 123 -7.17 -9.91 5.17
CA GLN A 123 -7.03 -8.71 4.36
C GLN A 123 -8.36 -8.45 3.63
N GLN A 124 -9.00 -7.35 3.97
CA GLN A 124 -10.32 -6.99 3.44
C GLN A 124 -10.16 -6.16 2.15
N LEU A 125 -9.59 -6.81 1.12
CA LEU A 125 -9.32 -6.23 -0.19
C LEU A 125 -9.93 -7.12 -1.28
N THR A 126 -10.64 -6.52 -2.22
CA THR A 126 -11.35 -7.24 -3.30
C THR A 126 -10.44 -8.18 -4.09
N HIS A 127 -9.26 -7.68 -4.51
CA HIS A 127 -8.29 -8.49 -5.24
C HIS A 127 -7.64 -9.58 -4.36
N GLY A 128 -7.47 -9.32 -3.06
CA GLY A 128 -7.05 -10.34 -2.09
C GLY A 128 -8.05 -11.48 -2.01
N GLY A 129 -9.34 -11.16 -1.80
CA GLY A 129 -10.42 -12.13 -1.76
C GLY A 129 -10.58 -12.90 -3.08
N SER A 130 -10.42 -12.25 -4.22
CA SER A 130 -10.47 -12.88 -5.54
C SER A 130 -9.33 -13.91 -5.73
N HIS A 131 -8.12 -13.55 -5.31
CA HIS A 131 -6.95 -14.44 -5.34
C HIS A 131 -7.13 -15.64 -4.38
N GLU A 132 -7.63 -15.37 -3.17
CA GLU A 132 -7.96 -16.42 -2.20
C GLU A 132 -9.03 -17.38 -2.75
N ALA A 133 -10.09 -16.86 -3.37
CA ALA A 133 -11.17 -17.69 -3.94
C ALA A 133 -10.63 -18.63 -5.02
N TRP A 134 -9.72 -18.15 -5.88
CA TRP A 134 -9.06 -18.99 -6.87
C TRP A 134 -8.21 -20.08 -6.21
N TYR A 135 -7.40 -19.74 -5.20
CA TYR A 135 -6.58 -20.71 -4.46
C TYR A 135 -7.43 -21.70 -3.67
N ALA A 136 -8.52 -21.25 -3.04
CA ALA A 136 -9.46 -22.14 -2.35
C ALA A 136 -10.07 -23.18 -3.32
N SER A 137 -10.52 -22.72 -4.48
CA SER A 137 -11.09 -23.59 -5.52
C SER A 137 -10.09 -24.63 -6.01
N VAL A 138 -8.86 -24.21 -6.33
CA VAL A 138 -7.82 -25.15 -6.78
C VAL A 138 -7.42 -26.10 -5.66
N ASN A 139 -7.31 -25.63 -4.41
CA ASN A 139 -7.02 -26.48 -3.26
C ASN A 139 -8.14 -27.49 -2.99
N ALA A 140 -9.40 -27.14 -3.22
CA ALA A 140 -10.52 -28.08 -3.10
C ALA A 140 -10.43 -29.19 -4.12
N LEU A 141 -10.05 -28.89 -5.36
CA LEU A 141 -10.00 -29.86 -6.48
C LEU A 141 -8.70 -30.67 -6.48
N ALA A 142 -7.55 -30.07 -6.20
CA ALA A 142 -6.24 -30.70 -6.38
C ALA A 142 -5.75 -31.52 -5.18
N ARG A 143 -6.42 -31.48 -4.04
CA ARG A 143 -6.07 -32.32 -2.87
C ARG A 143 -6.38 -33.80 -3.14
N PRO A 144 -5.50 -34.72 -2.69
CA PRO A 144 -4.28 -34.52 -1.89
C PRO A 144 -3.01 -34.22 -2.70
N PHE A 145 -3.07 -34.14 -4.03
CA PHE A 145 -1.91 -34.15 -4.92
C PHE A 145 -1.11 -32.84 -4.89
N LYS A 146 -1.78 -31.69 -4.79
CA LYS A 146 -1.14 -30.37 -4.80
C LYS A 146 -1.85 -29.39 -3.86
N LYS A 147 -1.07 -28.51 -3.23
CA LYS A 147 -1.57 -27.47 -2.33
C LYS A 147 -0.97 -26.13 -2.72
N TYR A 148 -1.81 -25.11 -2.86
CA TYR A 148 -1.41 -23.74 -3.17
C TYR A 148 -1.50 -22.88 -1.92
N ARG A 149 -0.38 -22.29 -1.55
CA ARG A 149 -0.26 -21.43 -0.38
C ARG A 149 -0.44 -19.96 -0.76
N THR A 150 -1.29 -19.25 -0.04
CA THR A 150 -1.39 -17.78 -0.16
C THR A 150 -0.10 -17.11 0.32
N ASP A 151 0.31 -16.06 -0.37
CA ASP A 151 1.51 -15.29 -0.04
C ASP A 151 1.16 -13.81 0.14
N TYR A 152 0.84 -13.45 1.37
CA TYR A 152 0.42 -12.08 1.72
C TYR A 152 1.58 -11.08 1.82
N ARG A 153 2.84 -11.53 1.74
CA ARG A 153 4.01 -10.63 1.70
C ARG A 153 3.96 -9.69 0.50
N VAL A 154 3.31 -10.12 -0.57
CA VAL A 154 3.23 -9.42 -1.85
C VAL A 154 1.78 -9.04 -2.20
N LEU A 155 0.95 -8.81 -1.20
CA LEU A 155 -0.40 -8.29 -1.40
C LEU A 155 -0.32 -6.77 -1.57
N PRO A 156 -0.61 -6.22 -2.78
CA PRO A 156 -0.61 -4.78 -2.99
C PRO A 156 -1.83 -4.13 -2.36
N ARG A 157 -1.69 -2.88 -1.92
CA ARG A 157 -2.78 -2.02 -1.45
C ARG A 157 -2.76 -0.73 -2.27
N VAL A 158 -3.92 -0.23 -2.63
CA VAL A 158 -4.04 1.04 -3.35
C VAL A 158 -5.13 1.90 -2.72
N THR A 159 -4.80 3.15 -2.46
CA THR A 159 -5.72 4.22 -2.11
C THR A 159 -5.91 5.06 -3.36
N TYR A 160 -7.12 5.03 -3.91
CA TYR A 160 -7.48 5.68 -5.18
C TYR A 160 -7.83 7.17 -4.98
N THR A 161 -6.89 7.89 -4.41
CA THR A 161 -6.90 9.36 -4.39
C THR A 161 -6.20 9.91 -5.63
N ALA A 162 -6.13 11.21 -5.81
CA ALA A 162 -5.30 11.87 -6.79
C ALA A 162 -4.34 12.83 -6.04
N PRO A 163 -3.05 12.48 -5.94
CA PRO A 163 -2.38 11.30 -6.51
C PRO A 163 -2.81 9.99 -5.85
N GLU A 164 -2.70 8.86 -6.59
CA GLU A 164 -2.87 7.52 -6.03
C GLU A 164 -1.73 7.18 -5.07
N LEU A 165 -2.04 6.43 -4.02
CA LEU A 165 -1.04 5.86 -3.11
C LEU A 165 -1.11 4.33 -3.17
N ALA A 166 -0.02 3.69 -3.57
CA ALA A 166 0.07 2.25 -3.74
C ALA A 166 1.24 1.68 -2.93
N THR A 167 1.00 0.58 -2.20
CA THR A 167 1.99 -0.04 -1.31
C THR A 167 1.98 -1.56 -1.47
N VAL A 168 3.16 -2.17 -1.47
CA VAL A 168 3.34 -3.63 -1.36
C VAL A 168 4.45 -3.95 -0.36
N GLY A 169 4.27 -5.04 0.38
CA GLY A 169 5.22 -5.44 1.42
C GLY A 169 5.19 -4.51 2.64
N LEU A 170 6.35 -4.26 3.21
CA LEU A 170 6.49 -3.48 4.44
C LEU A 170 6.60 -1.97 4.16
N THR A 171 5.90 -1.17 4.93
CA THR A 171 6.20 0.25 5.09
C THR A 171 7.44 0.43 5.96
N GLN A 172 8.02 1.63 5.96
CA GLN A 172 9.16 1.95 6.82
C GLN A 172 8.83 1.71 8.30
N ALA A 173 7.68 2.19 8.77
CA ALA A 173 7.24 2.01 10.15
C ALA A 173 7.05 0.54 10.54
N GLU A 174 6.51 -0.28 9.64
CA GLU A 174 6.36 -1.72 9.87
C GLU A 174 7.72 -2.43 9.93
N ALA A 175 8.68 -2.05 9.10
CA ALA A 175 10.03 -2.59 9.12
C ALA A 175 10.79 -2.20 10.41
N GLU A 176 10.65 -0.96 10.86
CA GLU A 176 11.20 -0.46 12.13
C GLU A 176 10.59 -1.19 13.34
N ALA A 177 9.26 -1.33 13.36
CA ALA A 177 8.54 -2.04 14.43
C ALA A 177 8.96 -3.53 14.54
N GLN A 178 9.34 -4.14 13.41
CA GLN A 178 9.87 -5.51 13.37
C GLN A 178 11.38 -5.59 13.67
N GLY A 179 12.05 -4.48 13.94
CA GLY A 179 13.50 -4.43 14.20
C GLY A 179 14.36 -4.84 13.00
N LEU A 180 13.85 -4.71 11.78
CA LEU A 180 14.57 -5.09 10.57
C LEU A 180 15.61 -4.03 10.21
N SER A 181 16.80 -4.49 9.79
CA SER A 181 17.79 -3.61 9.18
C SER A 181 17.53 -3.48 7.68
N PHE A 182 17.34 -2.26 7.20
CA PHE A 182 17.01 -1.96 5.81
C PHE A 182 17.73 -0.71 5.30
N ASP A 183 17.74 -0.56 3.98
CA ASP A 183 18.12 0.67 3.29
C ASP A 183 16.89 1.23 2.58
N ILE A 184 16.79 2.56 2.48
CA ILE A 184 15.73 3.27 1.76
C ILE A 184 16.31 3.81 0.45
N THR A 185 15.58 3.61 -0.62
CA THR A 185 15.81 4.28 -1.91
C THR A 185 14.57 5.08 -2.26
N ARG A 186 14.75 6.35 -2.62
CA ARG A 186 13.67 7.24 -3.03
C ARG A 186 14.01 7.88 -4.37
N TYR A 187 13.01 7.98 -5.24
CA TYR A 187 13.05 8.73 -6.48
C TYR A 187 11.79 9.61 -6.54
N ASP A 188 11.96 10.90 -6.65
CA ASP A 188 10.87 11.87 -6.77
C ASP A 188 10.43 11.96 -8.25
N LEU A 189 9.12 12.14 -8.47
CA LEU A 189 8.53 12.13 -9.82
C LEU A 189 8.67 13.47 -10.56
N ASP A 190 9.24 14.49 -9.92
CA ASP A 190 9.47 15.81 -10.50
C ASP A 190 10.53 15.82 -11.62
N ASP A 191 11.34 14.77 -11.70
CA ASP A 191 12.35 14.52 -12.76
C ASP A 191 11.90 13.40 -13.74
N LEU A 192 10.65 12.96 -13.68
CA LEU A 192 10.12 11.95 -14.59
C LEU A 192 9.45 12.62 -15.80
N ASP A 193 9.99 12.45 -16.99
CA ASP A 193 9.53 13.10 -18.22
C ASP A 193 8.04 12.91 -18.48
N ARG A 194 7.51 11.70 -18.22
CA ARG A 194 6.08 11.42 -18.36
C ARG A 194 5.23 12.22 -17.37
N ALA A 195 5.67 12.34 -16.13
CA ALA A 195 4.97 13.11 -15.11
C ALA A 195 4.97 14.61 -15.43
N ILE A 196 6.10 15.11 -15.92
CA ILE A 196 6.25 16.51 -16.38
C ILE A 196 5.31 16.78 -17.57
N ALA A 197 5.31 15.90 -18.57
CA ALA A 197 4.47 16.05 -19.77
C ALA A 197 2.97 16.04 -19.47
N GLU A 198 2.54 15.34 -18.44
CA GLU A 198 1.13 15.29 -17.98
C GLU A 198 0.81 16.35 -16.93
N SER A 199 1.77 17.19 -16.51
CA SER A 199 1.63 18.17 -15.41
C SER A 199 1.26 17.53 -14.06
N GLU A 200 1.68 16.28 -13.86
CA GLU A 200 1.43 15.48 -12.66
C GLU A 200 2.74 15.05 -11.95
N ALA A 201 3.73 15.93 -11.96
CA ALA A 201 5.07 15.70 -11.42
C ALA A 201 5.15 15.68 -9.88
N ARG A 202 4.03 15.35 -9.22
CA ARG A 202 3.92 15.24 -7.76
C ARG A 202 3.94 13.78 -7.33
N GLY A 203 4.85 13.45 -6.42
CA GLY A 203 4.93 12.12 -5.85
C GLY A 203 6.33 11.54 -5.83
N PHE A 204 6.41 10.27 -5.48
CA PHE A 204 7.69 9.57 -5.39
C PHE A 204 7.51 8.04 -5.43
N VAL A 205 8.60 7.36 -5.73
CA VAL A 205 8.80 5.92 -5.51
C VAL A 205 9.75 5.75 -4.33
N LYS A 206 9.32 5.08 -3.26
CA LYS A 206 10.11 4.77 -2.07
C LYS A 206 10.19 3.26 -1.91
N ILE A 207 11.39 2.69 -1.95
CA ILE A 207 11.62 1.24 -1.89
C ILE A 207 12.52 0.92 -0.70
N LEU A 208 12.07 -0.03 0.11
CA LEU A 208 12.84 -0.59 1.20
C LEU A 208 13.55 -1.86 0.71
N THR A 209 14.85 -1.94 0.93
CA THR A 209 15.64 -3.15 0.65
C THR A 209 16.31 -3.68 1.91
N ALA A 210 16.55 -4.97 1.98
CA ALA A 210 17.33 -5.54 3.07
C ALA A 210 18.73 -4.91 3.12
N LYS A 211 19.23 -4.63 4.31
CA LYS A 211 20.51 -3.95 4.51
C LYS A 211 21.64 -4.58 3.71
N GLY A 212 22.32 -3.78 2.91
CA GLY A 212 23.45 -4.24 2.07
C GLY A 212 23.04 -5.12 0.87
N SER A 213 21.75 -5.29 0.58
CA SER A 213 21.20 -6.13 -0.49
C SER A 213 20.22 -5.35 -1.36
N ASP A 214 19.96 -5.85 -2.56
CA ASP A 214 18.92 -5.33 -3.46
C ASP A 214 17.57 -6.06 -3.29
N ARG A 215 17.45 -6.98 -2.31
CA ARG A 215 16.21 -7.70 -2.01
C ARG A 215 15.15 -6.74 -1.47
N ILE A 216 14.06 -6.60 -2.20
CA ILE A 216 12.98 -5.69 -1.85
C ILE A 216 12.20 -6.25 -0.65
N LEU A 217 11.98 -5.43 0.37
CA LEU A 217 11.16 -5.71 1.55
C LEU A 217 9.77 -5.09 1.43
N GLY A 218 9.69 -3.96 0.75
CA GLY A 218 8.45 -3.25 0.50
C GLY A 218 8.68 -2.04 -0.40
N ALA A 219 7.60 -1.52 -0.94
CA ALA A 219 7.61 -0.31 -1.75
C ALA A 219 6.33 0.49 -1.53
N THR A 220 6.47 1.80 -1.53
CA THR A 220 5.40 2.78 -1.54
C THR A 220 5.59 3.67 -2.75
N ILE A 221 4.56 3.80 -3.57
CA ILE A 221 4.51 4.69 -4.72
C ILE A 221 3.35 5.65 -4.51
N ILE A 222 3.61 6.94 -4.66
CA ILE A 222 2.58 7.95 -4.69
C ILE A 222 2.74 8.79 -5.95
N GLY A 223 1.67 8.89 -6.72
CA GLY A 223 1.67 9.60 -8.01
C GLY A 223 0.51 9.12 -8.87
N GLN A 224 0.40 9.66 -10.07
CA GLN A 224 -0.59 9.19 -11.04
C GLN A 224 -0.24 7.75 -11.46
N ASN A 225 -1.25 6.90 -11.59
CA ASN A 225 -1.11 5.48 -11.95
C ASN A 225 -0.23 4.66 -10.99
N ALA A 226 -0.11 5.06 -9.71
CA ALA A 226 0.74 4.38 -8.75
C ALA A 226 0.39 2.89 -8.60
N GLY A 227 -0.91 2.54 -8.67
CA GLY A 227 -1.37 1.15 -8.65
C GLY A 227 -0.81 0.30 -9.80
N GLU A 228 -0.78 0.86 -11.01
CA GLU A 228 -0.23 0.20 -12.20
C GLU A 228 1.30 0.05 -12.11
N ILE A 229 1.99 1.12 -11.69
CA ILE A 229 3.45 1.12 -11.54
C ILE A 229 3.90 0.09 -10.49
N LEU A 230 3.12 -0.08 -9.42
CA LEU A 230 3.42 -1.01 -8.33
C LEU A 230 3.44 -2.48 -8.79
N ALA A 231 2.74 -2.83 -9.88
CA ALA A 231 2.62 -4.21 -10.37
C ALA A 231 3.98 -4.84 -10.67
N GLU A 232 4.91 -4.10 -11.26
CA GLU A 232 6.28 -4.57 -11.54
C GLU A 232 7.04 -4.90 -10.24
N VAL A 233 6.98 -4.01 -9.24
CA VAL A 233 7.64 -4.23 -7.95
C VAL A 233 7.01 -5.42 -7.23
N THR A 234 5.69 -5.56 -7.29
CA THR A 234 4.97 -6.72 -6.72
C THR A 234 5.42 -8.03 -7.36
N PHE A 235 5.55 -8.05 -8.69
CA PHE A 235 6.06 -9.20 -9.44
C PHE A 235 7.51 -9.51 -9.07
N ALA A 236 8.37 -8.50 -9.01
CA ALA A 236 9.76 -8.66 -8.61
C ALA A 236 9.88 -9.26 -7.21
N MET A 237 9.12 -8.75 -6.24
CA MET A 237 9.07 -9.29 -4.87
C MET A 237 8.55 -10.73 -4.85
N LYS A 238 7.50 -11.05 -5.60
CA LYS A 238 6.92 -12.39 -5.67
C LYS A 238 7.94 -13.43 -6.12
N HIS A 239 8.78 -13.07 -7.07
CA HIS A 239 9.79 -13.94 -7.67
C HIS A 239 11.20 -13.77 -7.06
N ASN A 240 11.31 -13.06 -5.91
CA ASN A 240 12.56 -12.77 -5.22
C ASN A 240 13.62 -12.08 -6.12
N MET A 241 13.16 -11.26 -7.05
CA MET A 241 14.00 -10.39 -7.86
C MET A 241 14.26 -9.08 -7.11
N GLY A 242 15.52 -8.64 -7.11
CA GLY A 242 15.91 -7.39 -6.47
C GLY A 242 15.92 -6.20 -7.44
N LEU A 243 16.20 -5.00 -6.92
CA LEU A 243 16.23 -3.75 -7.68
C LEU A 243 17.18 -3.78 -8.88
N ARG A 244 18.29 -4.55 -8.80
CA ARG A 244 19.21 -4.69 -9.93
C ARG A 244 18.55 -5.34 -11.15
N LYS A 245 17.56 -6.22 -10.95
CA LYS A 245 16.81 -6.84 -12.06
C LYS A 245 15.87 -5.84 -12.72
N ILE A 246 15.22 -4.99 -11.93
CA ILE A 246 14.42 -3.88 -12.45
C ILE A 246 15.29 -2.93 -13.26
N LEU A 247 16.46 -2.53 -12.75
CA LEU A 247 17.40 -1.65 -13.47
C LEU A 247 17.87 -2.24 -14.79
N GLN A 248 18.07 -3.57 -14.87
CA GLN A 248 18.50 -4.28 -16.08
C GLN A 248 17.39 -4.47 -17.11
N THR A 249 16.13 -4.21 -16.73
CA THR A 249 14.97 -4.32 -17.62
C THR A 249 14.83 -3.05 -18.45
N ILE A 250 14.55 -3.22 -19.75
CA ILE A 250 14.29 -2.08 -20.65
C ILE A 250 12.85 -1.63 -20.44
N HIS A 251 12.67 -0.35 -20.08
CA HIS A 251 11.37 0.28 -19.96
C HIS A 251 11.09 1.15 -21.19
N PRO A 252 9.86 1.17 -21.69
CA PRO A 252 9.47 2.08 -22.77
C PRO A 252 9.50 3.53 -22.28
N TYR A 253 9.93 4.44 -23.16
CA TYR A 253 10.02 5.88 -22.93
C TYR A 253 9.04 6.66 -23.83
N PRO A 254 8.33 7.71 -23.35
CA PRO A 254 8.21 8.10 -21.95
C PRO A 254 7.02 7.38 -21.28
N THR A 255 7.23 6.80 -20.11
CA THR A 255 6.19 6.10 -19.36
C THR A 255 6.29 6.31 -17.86
N TRP A 256 5.18 6.11 -17.16
CA TRP A 256 5.15 6.10 -15.69
C TRP A 256 5.98 4.96 -15.07
N ALA A 257 6.08 3.82 -15.76
CA ALA A 257 6.84 2.66 -15.28
C ALA A 257 8.35 2.94 -15.16
N GLU A 258 8.91 3.92 -15.90
CA GLU A 258 10.32 4.32 -15.76
C GLU A 258 10.66 4.80 -14.34
N ALA A 259 9.69 5.24 -13.54
CA ALA A 259 9.91 5.60 -12.15
C ALA A 259 10.56 4.47 -11.34
N ASN A 260 10.16 3.22 -11.58
CA ASN A 260 10.78 2.05 -10.94
C ASN A 260 12.24 1.86 -11.37
N LYS A 261 12.53 2.03 -12.65
CA LYS A 261 13.89 1.95 -13.21
C LYS A 261 14.79 3.05 -12.64
N TYR A 262 14.28 4.28 -12.54
CA TYR A 262 15.04 5.40 -11.97
C TYR A 262 15.27 5.22 -10.47
N ALA A 263 14.28 4.74 -9.71
CA ALA A 263 14.48 4.35 -8.32
C ALA A 263 15.56 3.26 -8.19
N ALA A 264 15.51 2.23 -9.03
CA ALA A 264 16.55 1.21 -9.07
C ALA A 264 17.93 1.77 -9.49
N GLY A 265 17.95 2.81 -10.34
CA GLY A 265 19.14 3.58 -10.69
C GLY A 265 19.74 4.31 -9.49
N GLN A 266 18.93 5.00 -8.70
CA GLN A 266 19.37 5.66 -7.46
C GLN A 266 19.97 4.66 -6.47
N PHE A 267 19.36 3.48 -6.33
CA PHE A 267 19.93 2.40 -5.53
C PHE A 267 21.34 2.00 -6.01
N GLY A 268 21.54 1.88 -7.32
CA GLY A 268 22.83 1.56 -7.94
C GLY A 268 23.86 2.67 -7.73
N LEU A 269 23.45 3.93 -7.91
CA LEU A 269 24.30 5.11 -7.72
C LEU A 269 24.83 5.22 -6.29
N ALA A 270 23.97 4.99 -5.29
CA ALA A 270 24.35 5.04 -3.87
C ALA A 270 25.38 3.95 -3.50
N ARG A 271 25.54 2.92 -4.31
CA ARG A 271 26.42 1.77 -4.08
C ARG A 271 27.52 1.61 -5.12
N LYS A 272 27.91 2.71 -5.79
CA LYS A 272 29.02 2.68 -6.75
C LYS A 272 30.29 2.14 -6.09
N PRO A 273 30.97 1.17 -6.72
CA PRO A 273 32.23 0.66 -6.23
C PRO A 273 33.36 1.67 -6.55
N VAL A 274 33.47 2.72 -5.74
CA VAL A 274 34.38 3.85 -5.96
C VAL A 274 35.83 3.37 -6.18
N GLY A 275 36.28 2.37 -5.40
CA GLY A 275 37.64 1.81 -5.57
C GLY A 275 37.87 1.18 -6.94
N LEU A 276 36.88 0.43 -7.46
CA LEU A 276 36.96 -0.18 -8.79
C LEU A 276 36.92 0.88 -9.90
N LEU A 277 36.07 1.91 -9.73
CA LEU A 277 36.00 3.02 -10.70
C LEU A 277 37.30 3.82 -10.76
N ASN A 278 37.91 4.12 -9.63
CA ASN A 278 39.23 4.79 -9.56
C ASN A 278 40.33 3.92 -10.18
N TRP A 279 40.27 2.61 -9.96
CA TRP A 279 41.19 1.68 -10.63
C TRP A 279 40.99 1.66 -12.15
N ALA A 280 39.74 1.56 -12.59
CA ALA A 280 39.39 1.59 -14.02
C ALA A 280 39.83 2.91 -14.69
N GLU A 281 39.64 4.05 -14.03
CA GLU A 281 40.06 5.36 -14.51
C GLU A 281 41.61 5.39 -14.71
N ARG A 282 42.39 4.89 -13.75
CA ARG A 282 43.85 4.78 -13.85
C ARG A 282 44.26 3.87 -15.02
N TRP A 283 43.57 2.73 -15.19
CA TRP A 283 43.77 1.81 -16.27
C TRP A 283 43.53 2.47 -17.63
N PHE A 284 42.41 3.18 -17.83
CA PHE A 284 42.09 3.87 -19.07
C PHE A 284 43.05 5.04 -19.35
N ARG A 285 43.50 5.77 -18.33
CA ARG A 285 44.55 6.80 -18.50
C ARG A 285 45.84 6.16 -19.00
N TRP A 286 46.27 5.05 -18.43
CA TRP A 286 47.45 4.33 -18.86
C TRP A 286 47.33 3.81 -20.31
N GLN A 287 46.18 3.34 -20.74
CA GLN A 287 45.95 2.88 -22.11
C GLN A 287 45.97 4.02 -23.17
N ARG A 288 45.65 5.24 -22.75
CA ARG A 288 45.57 6.39 -23.68
C ARG A 288 46.91 7.14 -23.83
N GLY A 289 47.93 6.76 -23.09
CA GLY A 289 49.26 7.41 -23.06
C GLY A 289 49.23 8.60 -22.14
#